data_ce916a152188deb01e623f0b9abba578
#
_entry.id   ce916a152188deb01e623f0b9abba578
#
_cell.length_a   1.000
_cell.length_b   1.000
_cell.length_c   1.000
_cell.angle_alpha   90.00
_cell.angle_beta   90.00
_cell.angle_gamma   90.00
#
_symmetry.space_group_name_H-M   'P 1'
#
loop_
_entity.id
_entity.type
_entity.pdbx_description
1 polymer ?
#
loop_
_entity_poly.entity_id
_entity_poly.type
_entity_poly.pdbx_seq_one_letter_code
_entity_poly.pdbx_strand_id
1 'polypeptide(L)'
;PGSKKDRTRVGRGEGSKGKTSGRGTKGTKARYQVRPGFEGGGVRLVMRTPKLRGFKNPFRVEYQVVNVETLAEMFPAGGNVTVADLVAKGLVRKNEPVKVLGNGDIAVKLNITVDKVSESAKTKIVAAGGTVN
;
A
#
# COMPACT_ATOMS: atom_id res chain seq x y z
N PRO A 1 -5.09 -26.61 -8.06
CA PRO A 1 -4.54 -27.54 -7.08
C PRO A 1 -3.52 -26.83 -6.19
N GLY A 2 -3.50 -27.16 -4.85
CA GLY A 2 -2.51 -26.59 -3.92
C GLY A 2 -2.86 -25.27 -3.24
N SER A 3 -3.96 -24.60 -3.58
CA SER A 3 -4.36 -23.33 -2.97
C SER A 3 -4.95 -23.48 -1.56
N LYS A 4 -5.30 -24.68 -1.16
CA LYS A 4 -5.87 -24.96 0.16
C LYS A 4 -5.03 -26.01 0.88
N LYS A 5 -4.62 -25.72 2.11
CA LYS A 5 -3.97 -26.65 3.02
C LYS A 5 -4.94 -27.06 4.12
N ASP A 6 -5.05 -28.34 4.38
CA ASP A 6 -5.90 -28.86 5.46
C ASP A 6 -5.38 -28.39 6.82
N ARG A 7 -6.33 -28.00 7.68
CA ARG A 7 -6.01 -27.56 9.04
C ARG A 7 -5.53 -28.75 9.86
N THR A 8 -4.37 -28.61 10.50
CA THR A 8 -3.84 -29.63 11.40
C THR A 8 -4.80 -29.83 12.58
N ARG A 9 -5.25 -31.04 12.78
CA ARG A 9 -6.08 -31.43 13.94
C ARG A 9 -5.16 -31.75 15.12
N VAL A 10 -5.22 -30.94 16.17
CA VAL A 10 -4.40 -31.12 17.38
C VAL A 10 -5.11 -32.01 18.40
N GLY A 11 -4.34 -32.60 19.34
CA GLY A 11 -4.91 -33.46 20.39
C GLY A 11 -5.47 -34.78 19.89
N ARG A 12 -4.94 -35.35 18.79
CA ARG A 12 -5.38 -36.60 18.20
C ARG A 12 -4.33 -37.71 18.27
N GLY A 13 -3.54 -37.73 19.35
CA GLY A 13 -2.49 -38.72 19.59
C GLY A 13 -1.09 -38.19 19.30
N GLU A 14 -0.06 -38.97 19.60
CA GLU A 14 1.34 -38.54 19.53
C GLU A 14 1.89 -38.42 18.10
N GLY A 15 1.31 -39.09 17.14
CA GLY A 15 1.66 -38.98 15.72
C GLY A 15 1.30 -37.63 15.07
N SER A 16 0.61 -36.75 15.80
CA SER A 16 0.32 -35.36 15.45
C SER A 16 0.81 -34.43 16.58
N LYS A 17 0.32 -33.19 16.67
CA LYS A 17 0.56 -32.33 17.84
C LYS A 17 -0.27 -32.80 19.04
N GLY A 18 0.12 -33.95 19.63
CA GLY A 18 -0.62 -34.69 20.65
C GLY A 18 -0.70 -34.05 21.99
N LYS A 19 0.18 -34.41 22.91
CA LYS A 19 0.11 -34.14 24.37
C LYS A 19 -0.47 -32.79 24.79
N THR A 20 0.08 -31.70 24.29
CA THR A 20 -0.23 -30.33 24.72
C THR A 20 -0.99 -29.53 23.66
N SER A 21 -1.32 -30.14 22.53
CA SER A 21 -2.03 -29.49 21.42
C SER A 21 -1.35 -28.20 20.93
N GLY A 22 -0.03 -28.08 21.09
CA GLY A 22 0.76 -26.90 20.73
C GLY A 22 0.69 -25.76 21.74
N ARG A 23 0.11 -25.97 22.93
CA ARG A 23 0.00 -24.94 23.97
C ARG A 23 1.17 -24.91 24.96
N GLY A 24 2.08 -25.90 24.92
CA GLY A 24 3.16 -26.05 25.88
C GLY A 24 2.69 -26.52 27.27
N THR A 25 3.57 -26.38 28.26
CA THR A 25 3.32 -26.75 29.65
C THR A 25 3.04 -25.54 30.51
N LYS A 26 2.07 -25.60 31.40
CA LYS A 26 1.70 -24.54 32.36
C LYS A 26 1.38 -23.18 31.69
N GLY A 27 0.85 -22.27 32.44
CA GLY A 27 0.48 -20.93 32.01
C GLY A 27 -1.01 -20.76 31.70
N THR A 28 -1.45 -19.54 31.72
CA THR A 28 -2.87 -19.18 31.58
C THR A 28 -3.42 -19.56 30.20
N LYS A 29 -2.67 -19.35 29.14
CA LYS A 29 -3.09 -19.70 27.77
C LYS A 29 -3.13 -21.20 27.49
N ALA A 30 -2.47 -22.02 28.31
CA ALA A 30 -2.56 -23.48 28.23
C ALA A 30 -3.85 -24.05 28.88
N ARG A 31 -4.47 -23.33 29.78
CA ARG A 31 -5.62 -23.78 30.60
C ARG A 31 -6.95 -23.26 30.07
N TYR A 32 -7.01 -22.02 29.65
CA TYR A 32 -8.23 -21.42 29.06
C TYR A 32 -7.90 -20.31 28.08
N GLN A 33 -8.92 -19.75 27.46
CA GLN A 33 -8.77 -18.60 26.55
C GLN A 33 -8.56 -17.31 27.36
N VAL A 34 -7.54 -16.55 26.99
CA VAL A 34 -7.27 -15.22 27.52
C VAL A 34 -7.73 -14.18 26.51
N ARG A 35 -8.45 -13.16 26.96
CA ARG A 35 -8.91 -12.07 26.12
C ARG A 35 -7.71 -11.38 25.44
N PRO A 36 -7.85 -10.94 24.17
CA PRO A 36 -6.82 -10.14 23.48
C PRO A 36 -6.46 -8.89 24.28
N GLY A 37 -5.14 -8.56 24.31
CA GLY A 37 -4.66 -7.37 25.01
C GLY A 37 -4.60 -7.48 26.54
N PHE A 38 -4.79 -8.67 27.11
CA PHE A 38 -4.59 -8.89 28.55
C PHE A 38 -3.10 -9.05 28.87
N GLU A 39 -2.59 -8.22 29.74
CA GLU A 39 -1.16 -8.15 30.14
C GLU A 39 -0.94 -8.58 31.60
N GLY A 40 -1.79 -9.49 32.16
CA GLY A 40 -1.73 -9.89 33.56
C GLY A 40 -2.14 -8.74 34.46
N GLY A 41 -1.34 -8.45 35.49
CA GLY A 41 -1.57 -7.35 36.43
C GLY A 41 -0.85 -6.04 36.04
N GLY A 42 -0.18 -5.99 34.90
CA GLY A 42 0.54 -4.81 34.42
C GLY A 42 -0.34 -3.79 33.71
N VAL A 43 0.19 -2.59 33.53
CA VAL A 43 -0.45 -1.52 32.76
C VAL A 43 -0.48 -1.89 31.29
N ARG A 44 -1.66 -1.82 30.67
CA ARG A 44 -1.85 -2.17 29.25
C ARG A 44 -1.01 -1.26 28.35
N LEU A 45 -0.51 -1.81 27.22
CA LEU A 45 0.29 -1.06 26.23
C LEU A 45 -0.40 0.24 25.80
N VAL A 46 -1.71 0.19 25.54
CA VAL A 46 -2.53 1.36 25.19
C VAL A 46 -2.41 2.50 26.22
N MET A 47 -2.33 2.16 27.51
CA MET A 47 -2.20 3.15 28.59
C MET A 47 -0.77 3.68 28.76
N ARG A 48 0.23 2.92 28.32
CA ARG A 48 1.66 3.31 28.31
C ARG A 48 2.05 4.12 27.08
N THR A 49 1.33 3.92 25.97
CA THR A 49 1.62 4.60 24.71
C THR A 49 1.25 6.08 24.84
N PRO A 50 2.18 7.00 24.48
CA PRO A 50 1.87 8.43 24.49
C PRO A 50 0.76 8.75 23.47
N LYS A 51 -0.03 9.76 23.77
CA LYS A 51 -1.07 10.24 22.84
C LYS A 51 -0.41 10.80 21.57
N LEU A 52 -1.00 10.50 20.43
CA LEU A 52 -0.59 11.09 19.16
C LEU A 52 -0.75 12.62 19.24
N ARG A 53 0.29 13.34 18.81
CA ARG A 53 0.26 14.80 18.71
C ARG A 53 -0.30 15.23 17.37
N GLY A 54 -0.90 16.42 17.33
CA GLY A 54 -1.47 17.01 16.13
C GLY A 54 -2.89 16.53 15.83
N PHE A 55 -3.35 16.86 14.66
CA PHE A 55 -4.70 16.52 14.16
C PHE A 55 -4.63 16.09 12.70
N LYS A 56 -5.65 15.36 12.25
CA LYS A 56 -5.82 15.04 10.84
C LYS A 56 -6.59 16.18 10.17
N ASN A 57 -5.98 16.83 9.19
CA ASN A 57 -6.65 17.87 8.42
C ASN A 57 -7.83 17.25 7.61
N PRO A 58 -9.10 17.62 7.90
CA PRO A 58 -10.26 17.09 7.19
C PRO A 58 -10.33 17.56 5.72
N PHE A 59 -9.63 18.64 5.37
CA PHE A 59 -9.57 19.20 4.01
C PHE A 59 -8.34 18.72 3.22
N ARG A 60 -7.65 17.71 3.68
CA ARG A 60 -6.49 17.15 2.98
C ARG A 60 -6.94 16.53 1.65
N VAL A 61 -6.37 17.00 0.55
CA VAL A 61 -6.51 16.39 -0.77
C VAL A 61 -5.32 15.47 -0.99
N GLU A 62 -5.57 14.19 -1.15
CA GLU A 62 -4.55 13.20 -1.48
C GLU A 62 -4.56 12.94 -2.99
N TYR A 63 -3.37 12.96 -3.60
CA TYR A 63 -3.19 12.68 -5.01
C TYR A 63 -2.57 11.30 -5.19
N GLN A 64 -3.02 10.55 -6.19
CA GLN A 64 -2.28 9.41 -6.69
C GLN A 64 -1.08 9.90 -7.49
N VAL A 65 0.07 9.33 -7.18
CA VAL A 65 1.34 9.75 -7.78
C VAL A 65 1.72 8.81 -8.92
N VAL A 66 2.07 9.40 -10.07
CA VAL A 66 2.68 8.70 -11.19
C VAL A 66 4.00 9.37 -11.52
N ASN A 67 5.06 8.59 -11.70
CA ASN A 67 6.38 9.11 -12.05
C ASN A 67 6.57 9.19 -13.58
N VAL A 68 7.43 10.11 -14.01
CA VAL A 68 7.76 10.32 -15.43
C VAL A 68 8.36 9.06 -16.06
N GLU A 69 9.18 8.32 -15.32
CA GLU A 69 9.75 7.04 -15.74
C GLU A 69 8.65 6.01 -16.06
N THR A 70 7.68 5.86 -15.17
CA THR A 70 6.55 4.94 -15.36
C THR A 70 5.71 5.32 -16.59
N LEU A 71 5.56 6.63 -16.86
CA LEU A 71 4.89 7.10 -18.08
C LEU A 71 5.68 6.74 -19.33
N ALA A 72 7.00 6.88 -19.31
CA ALA A 72 7.85 6.51 -20.44
C ALA A 72 7.79 5.00 -20.75
N GLU A 73 7.77 4.15 -19.73
CA GLU A 73 7.64 2.70 -19.87
C GLU A 73 6.28 2.28 -20.42
N MET A 74 5.21 2.88 -19.92
CA MET A 74 3.84 2.50 -20.31
C MET A 74 3.38 3.10 -21.64
N PHE A 75 4.00 4.20 -22.07
CA PHE A 75 3.68 4.90 -23.33
C PHE A 75 4.90 5.08 -24.24
N PRO A 76 5.57 3.97 -24.65
CA PRO A 76 6.80 4.05 -25.47
C PRO A 76 6.56 4.66 -26.84
N ALA A 77 5.36 4.60 -27.37
CA ALA A 77 4.98 5.20 -28.65
C ALA A 77 4.73 6.72 -28.56
N GLY A 78 4.71 7.26 -27.34
CA GLY A 78 4.34 8.67 -27.13
C GLY A 78 2.85 8.96 -27.32
N GLY A 79 2.50 10.24 -27.41
CA GLY A 79 1.15 10.69 -27.71
C GLY A 79 0.46 11.41 -26.55
N ASN A 80 -0.87 11.44 -26.59
CA ASN A 80 -1.69 12.10 -25.58
C ASN A 80 -2.00 11.13 -24.45
N VAL A 81 -1.76 11.54 -23.22
CA VAL A 81 -2.00 10.76 -22.01
C VAL A 81 -3.01 11.50 -21.13
N THR A 82 -4.18 10.91 -20.98
CA THR A 82 -5.24 11.43 -20.11
C THR A 82 -5.36 10.58 -18.83
N VAL A 83 -6.08 11.08 -17.83
CA VAL A 83 -6.37 10.31 -16.62
C VAL A 83 -7.09 9.00 -16.95
N ALA A 84 -7.96 8.98 -17.97
CA ALA A 84 -8.65 7.77 -18.42
C ALA A 84 -7.68 6.70 -18.94
N ASP A 85 -6.64 7.10 -19.67
CA ASP A 85 -5.61 6.18 -20.18
C ASP A 85 -4.77 5.59 -19.04
N LEU A 86 -4.46 6.40 -18.02
CA LEU A 86 -3.76 5.94 -16.82
C LEU A 86 -4.58 4.91 -16.03
N VAL A 87 -5.90 5.12 -15.94
CA VAL A 87 -6.83 4.15 -15.33
C VAL A 87 -6.92 2.86 -16.15
N ALA A 88 -7.02 2.98 -17.49
CA ALA A 88 -7.11 1.82 -18.39
C ALA A 88 -5.85 0.93 -18.30
N LYS A 89 -4.67 1.55 -18.09
CA LYS A 89 -3.41 0.82 -17.87
C LYS A 89 -3.18 0.39 -16.42
N GLY A 90 -4.09 0.70 -15.50
CA GLY A 90 -4.03 0.30 -14.09
C GLY A 90 -3.00 1.06 -13.25
N LEU A 91 -2.47 2.19 -13.73
CA LEU A 91 -1.52 3.03 -13.00
C LEU A 91 -2.18 3.81 -11.88
N VAL A 92 -3.42 4.20 -12.05
CA VAL A 92 -4.21 4.98 -11.10
C VAL A 92 -5.62 4.39 -10.93
N ARG A 93 -6.25 4.67 -9.80
CA ARG A 93 -7.62 4.27 -9.52
C ARG A 93 -8.60 5.30 -10.06
N LYS A 94 -9.82 4.87 -10.33
CA LYS A 94 -10.92 5.76 -10.73
C LYS A 94 -11.26 6.77 -9.62
N ASN A 95 -11.69 7.97 -10.03
CA ASN A 95 -12.27 9.00 -9.15
C ASN A 95 -11.32 9.57 -8.09
N GLU A 96 -10.03 9.48 -8.29
CA GLU A 96 -9.04 10.12 -7.42
C GLU A 96 -8.16 11.07 -8.23
N PRO A 97 -7.76 12.23 -7.68
CA PRO A 97 -6.92 13.18 -8.40
C PRO A 97 -5.50 12.63 -8.60
N VAL A 98 -4.92 12.92 -9.75
CA VAL A 98 -3.62 12.42 -10.18
C VAL A 98 -2.58 13.52 -10.19
N LYS A 99 -1.39 13.21 -9.67
CA LYS A 99 -0.22 14.10 -9.73
C LYS A 99 0.98 13.41 -10.37
N VAL A 100 1.55 14.02 -11.39
CA VAL A 100 2.78 13.55 -12.02
C VAL A 100 4.00 14.15 -11.34
N LEU A 101 4.96 13.29 -10.97
CA LEU A 101 6.23 13.65 -10.35
C LEU A 101 7.42 13.33 -11.27
N GLY A 102 8.48 14.13 -11.15
CA GLY A 102 9.65 14.10 -12.02
C GLY A 102 10.72 13.06 -11.69
N ASN A 103 10.36 11.93 -11.06
CA ASN A 103 11.32 10.87 -10.83
C ASN A 103 11.55 10.05 -12.11
N GLY A 104 12.82 9.73 -12.38
CA GLY A 104 13.26 9.08 -13.61
C GLY A 104 13.41 10.04 -14.79
N ASP A 105 13.74 9.52 -15.97
CA ASP A 105 13.96 10.29 -17.17
C ASP A 105 12.95 9.92 -18.27
N ILE A 106 12.69 10.86 -19.15
CA ILE A 106 11.80 10.69 -20.29
C ILE A 106 12.48 11.14 -21.57
N ALA A 107 12.49 10.27 -22.57
CA ALA A 107 12.97 10.58 -23.93
C ALA A 107 11.83 10.65 -24.96
N VAL A 108 10.61 10.30 -24.54
CA VAL A 108 9.43 10.17 -25.40
C VAL A 108 8.57 11.43 -25.29
N LYS A 109 8.10 11.93 -26.44
CA LYS A 109 7.18 13.07 -26.50
C LYS A 109 5.80 12.67 -26.00
N LEU A 110 5.40 13.22 -24.83
CA LEU A 110 4.09 12.99 -24.22
C LEU A 110 3.36 14.32 -23.99
N ASN A 111 2.09 14.35 -24.38
CA ASN A 111 1.17 15.44 -24.04
C ASN A 111 0.31 14.97 -22.88
N ILE A 112 0.45 15.55 -21.71
CA ILE A 112 -0.15 15.06 -20.47
C ILE A 112 -1.24 16.00 -20.01
N THR A 113 -2.44 15.44 -19.78
CA THR A 113 -3.59 16.15 -19.20
C THR A 113 -3.99 15.47 -17.90
N VAL A 114 -3.58 16.09 -16.77
CA VAL A 114 -3.80 15.58 -15.39
C VAL A 114 -4.06 16.75 -14.44
N ASP A 115 -4.53 16.43 -13.22
CA ASP A 115 -4.90 17.44 -12.22
C ASP A 115 -3.72 18.30 -11.75
N LYS A 116 -2.53 17.69 -11.55
CA LYS A 116 -1.32 18.41 -11.13
C LYS A 116 -0.05 17.77 -11.69
N VAL A 117 0.95 18.61 -11.94
CA VAL A 117 2.30 18.20 -12.35
C VAL A 117 3.32 18.97 -11.49
N SER A 118 4.39 18.31 -11.06
CA SER A 118 5.49 18.99 -10.35
C SER A 118 6.35 19.79 -11.34
N GLU A 119 7.04 20.81 -10.86
CA GLU A 119 7.92 21.65 -11.72
C GLU A 119 9.02 20.82 -12.39
N SER A 120 9.65 19.92 -11.64
CA SER A 120 10.66 19.01 -12.18
C SER A 120 10.12 18.09 -13.26
N ALA A 121 8.89 17.56 -13.12
CA ALA A 121 8.24 16.76 -14.15
C ALA A 121 7.93 17.62 -15.39
N LYS A 122 7.39 18.82 -15.20
CA LYS A 122 7.11 19.76 -16.29
C LYS A 122 8.35 20.08 -17.11
N THR A 123 9.47 20.38 -16.44
CA THR A 123 10.76 20.66 -17.10
C THR A 123 11.22 19.47 -17.96
N LYS A 124 11.15 18.25 -17.44
CA LYS A 124 11.54 17.02 -18.16
C LYS A 124 10.63 16.72 -19.35
N ILE A 125 9.32 16.88 -19.20
CA ILE A 125 8.32 16.65 -20.26
C ILE A 125 8.51 17.67 -21.39
N VAL A 126 8.71 18.94 -21.06
CA VAL A 126 8.96 20.00 -22.05
C VAL A 126 10.30 19.80 -22.75
N ALA A 127 11.36 19.40 -22.03
CA ALA A 127 12.67 19.07 -22.61
C ALA A 127 12.58 17.90 -23.61
N ALA A 128 11.69 16.93 -23.38
CA ALA A 128 11.39 15.83 -24.30
C ALA A 128 10.43 16.24 -25.45
N GLY A 129 10.07 17.52 -25.56
CA GLY A 129 9.18 18.05 -26.60
C GLY A 129 7.69 17.81 -26.38
N GLY A 130 7.30 17.41 -25.15
CA GLY A 130 5.91 17.22 -24.75
C GLY A 130 5.25 18.51 -24.26
N THR A 131 3.96 18.41 -23.98
CA THR A 131 3.15 19.49 -23.40
C THR A 131 2.43 19.02 -22.13
N VAL A 132 2.16 19.96 -21.24
CA VAL A 132 1.43 19.73 -19.99
C VAL A 132 0.25 20.70 -19.93
N ASN A 133 -0.96 20.15 -19.83
CA ASN A 133 -2.21 20.88 -19.69
C ASN A 133 -2.83 20.62 -18.32
#